data_fedbec851e6a7f5e720b54fd4ec052f5
#
_entry.id   fedbec851e6a7f5e720b54fd4ec052f5
#
_cell.length_a   1.000
_cell.length_b   1.000
_cell.length_c   1.000
_cell.angle_alpha   90.00
_cell.angle_beta   90.00
_cell.angle_gamma   90.00
#
_symmetry.space_group_name_H-M   'P 1'
#
loop_
_entity.id
_entity.type
_entity.pdbx_description
1 polymer ?
#
loop_
_entity_poly.entity_id
_entity_poly.type
_entity_poly.pdbx_seq_one_letter_code
_entity_poly.pdbx_strand_id
1 'polypeptide(L)'
;MNNEPLKILDCTLRDGGYYNAWDFSVGLINDYLQAMSALSVDYVELGFRLFDSNGFKGGCAYTTDRFIGQLNLPNELKLGVMINASEIVNHKEGVTDALTQLFKPAAQSPLTLVRIACHMHEFENVLIGCTWLKEMGYEVGINLMQISDRSKDEIETVAHLASKNPIDVLYFADSMGSMNPDKTS
;
A
#
# COMPACT_ATOMS: atom_id res chain seq x y z
N MET A 1 2.20 -27.68 -2.45
CA MET A 1 2.44 -26.28 -2.90
C MET A 1 1.12 -25.81 -3.46
N ASN A 2 0.52 -24.78 -2.88
CA ASN A 2 -0.70 -24.20 -3.43
C ASN A 2 -0.36 -23.58 -4.79
N ASN A 3 -1.00 -24.07 -5.84
CA ASN A 3 -0.85 -23.55 -7.20
C ASN A 3 -1.77 -22.30 -7.38
N GLU A 4 -1.67 -21.34 -6.47
CA GLU A 4 -2.35 -20.08 -6.71
C GLU A 4 -1.59 -19.29 -7.79
N PRO A 5 -2.30 -18.68 -8.74
CA PRO A 5 -1.67 -17.89 -9.78
C PRO A 5 -0.91 -16.71 -9.17
N LEU A 6 0.24 -16.39 -9.77
CA LEU A 6 1.01 -15.20 -9.39
C LEU A 6 0.16 -13.96 -9.64
N LYS A 7 0.08 -13.07 -8.65
CA LYS A 7 -0.56 -11.76 -8.77
C LYS A 7 0.49 -10.67 -8.96
N ILE A 8 0.25 -9.78 -9.90
CA ILE A 8 1.15 -8.67 -10.24
C ILE A 8 0.58 -7.38 -9.68
N LEU A 9 1.38 -6.69 -8.87
CA LEU A 9 1.09 -5.34 -8.38
C LEU A 9 2.09 -4.37 -9.00
N ASP A 10 1.61 -3.39 -9.77
CA ASP A 10 2.42 -2.29 -10.27
C ASP A 10 2.35 -1.07 -9.34
N CYS A 11 3.52 -0.49 -9.02
CA CYS A 11 3.66 0.64 -8.11
C CYS A 11 4.27 1.88 -8.80
N THR A 12 4.30 1.91 -10.13
CA THR A 12 5.03 2.95 -10.90
C THR A 12 4.59 4.37 -10.54
N LEU A 13 3.29 4.63 -10.42
CA LEU A 13 2.80 5.98 -10.07
C LEU A 13 3.14 6.36 -8.63
N ARG A 14 3.05 5.41 -7.71
CA ARG A 14 3.40 5.65 -6.31
C ARG A 14 4.89 5.95 -6.15
N ASP A 15 5.75 5.12 -6.75
CA ASP A 15 7.21 5.31 -6.68
C ASP A 15 7.69 6.49 -7.53
N GLY A 16 7.16 6.66 -8.74
CA GLY A 16 7.52 7.77 -9.62
C GLY A 16 7.12 9.14 -9.06
N GLY A 17 6.11 9.19 -8.20
CA GLY A 17 5.63 10.42 -7.59
C GLY A 17 6.65 11.15 -6.73
N TYR A 18 7.68 10.49 -6.23
CA TYR A 18 8.79 11.15 -5.51
C TYR A 18 9.54 12.18 -6.36
N TYR A 19 9.51 12.05 -7.70
CA TYR A 19 10.20 12.96 -8.61
C TYR A 19 9.38 14.20 -9.01
N ASN A 20 8.04 14.14 -8.87
CA ASN A 20 7.15 15.21 -9.32
C ASN A 20 6.07 15.58 -8.28
N ALA A 21 6.31 15.27 -7.02
CA ALA A 21 5.35 15.49 -5.93
C ALA A 21 3.98 14.81 -6.17
N TRP A 22 3.96 13.65 -6.84
CA TRP A 22 2.74 12.90 -7.23
C TRP A 22 1.76 13.70 -8.09
N ASP A 23 2.26 14.69 -8.81
CA ASP A 23 1.47 15.51 -9.72
C ASP A 23 1.53 14.94 -11.14
N PHE A 24 0.62 14.03 -11.41
CA PHE A 24 0.40 13.45 -12.72
C PHE A 24 -0.90 13.99 -13.31
N SER A 25 -0.91 14.28 -14.63
CA SER A 25 -2.15 14.67 -15.29
C SER A 25 -3.15 13.51 -15.34
N VAL A 26 -4.44 13.81 -15.27
CA VAL A 26 -5.51 12.81 -15.39
C VAL A 26 -5.40 12.02 -16.69
N GLY A 27 -5.00 12.68 -17.80
CA GLY A 27 -4.77 12.01 -19.09
C GLY A 27 -3.69 10.93 -19.00
N LEU A 28 -2.52 11.29 -18.43
CA LEU A 28 -1.42 10.34 -18.23
C LEU A 28 -1.84 9.15 -17.37
N ILE A 29 -2.55 9.40 -16.26
CA ILE A 29 -3.03 8.33 -15.37
C ILE A 29 -3.99 7.41 -16.12
N ASN A 30 -4.92 7.95 -16.91
CA ASN A 30 -5.88 7.16 -17.68
C ASN A 30 -5.17 6.28 -18.73
N ASP A 31 -4.22 6.84 -19.49
CA ASP A 31 -3.45 6.08 -20.48
C ASP A 31 -2.66 4.94 -19.82
N TYR A 32 -2.05 5.24 -18.66
CA TYR A 32 -1.32 4.26 -17.88
C TYR A 32 -2.24 3.14 -17.36
N LEU A 33 -3.40 3.45 -16.80
CA LEU A 33 -4.35 2.44 -16.31
C LEU A 33 -4.85 1.53 -17.44
N GLN A 34 -5.12 2.08 -18.62
CA GLN A 34 -5.48 1.29 -19.81
C GLN A 34 -4.34 0.34 -20.23
N ALA A 35 -3.08 0.82 -20.20
CA ALA A 35 -1.92 -0.01 -20.50
C ALA A 35 -1.76 -1.16 -19.49
N MET A 36 -1.91 -0.89 -18.19
CA MET A 36 -1.82 -1.92 -17.14
C MET A 36 -2.93 -2.96 -17.28
N SER A 37 -4.15 -2.54 -17.59
CA SER A 37 -5.26 -3.45 -17.87
C SER A 37 -4.98 -4.33 -19.10
N ALA A 38 -4.46 -3.75 -20.18
CA ALA A 38 -4.10 -4.50 -21.39
C ALA A 38 -2.97 -5.54 -21.16
N LEU A 39 -2.09 -5.30 -20.18
CA LEU A 39 -1.03 -6.21 -19.75
C LEU A 39 -1.51 -7.24 -18.72
N SER A 40 -2.79 -7.23 -18.34
CA SER A 40 -3.36 -8.12 -17.31
C SER A 40 -2.65 -8.01 -15.95
N VAL A 41 -2.25 -6.78 -15.58
CA VAL A 41 -1.78 -6.48 -14.23
C VAL A 41 -2.97 -6.58 -13.28
N ASP A 42 -2.80 -7.26 -12.14
CA ASP A 42 -3.91 -7.50 -11.20
C ASP A 42 -4.23 -6.26 -10.35
N TYR A 43 -3.19 -5.54 -9.92
CA TYR A 43 -3.31 -4.37 -9.04
C TYR A 43 -2.45 -3.22 -9.53
N VAL A 44 -2.98 -2.01 -9.43
CA VAL A 44 -2.20 -0.77 -9.56
C VAL A 44 -2.27 0.02 -8.27
N GLU A 45 -1.11 0.28 -7.67
CA GLU A 45 -0.98 1.21 -6.54
C GLU A 45 -0.86 2.63 -7.08
N LEU A 46 -1.97 3.38 -7.05
CA LEU A 46 -2.08 4.72 -7.64
C LEU A 46 -1.17 5.75 -6.98
N GLY A 47 -0.92 5.59 -5.70
CA GLY A 47 -0.14 6.54 -4.94
C GLY A 47 -0.28 6.32 -3.44
N PHE A 48 -0.08 7.40 -2.69
CA PHE A 48 -0.32 7.41 -1.27
C PHE A 48 -1.73 7.89 -0.92
N ARG A 49 -2.17 7.59 0.29
CA ARG A 49 -3.29 8.26 0.95
C ARG A 49 -2.76 8.93 2.23
N LEU A 50 -2.05 10.05 2.01
CA LEU A 50 -1.43 10.84 3.08
C LEU A 50 -2.46 11.72 3.79
N PHE A 51 -2.17 12.10 5.03
CA PHE A 51 -2.78 13.27 5.65
C PHE A 51 -2.31 14.56 4.98
N ASP A 52 -2.99 15.67 5.25
CA ASP A 52 -2.58 16.98 4.76
C ASP A 52 -1.12 17.27 5.17
N SER A 53 -0.33 17.68 4.19
CA SER A 53 1.08 18.00 4.40
C SER A 53 1.39 19.41 3.96
N ASN A 54 2.44 20.00 4.52
CA ASN A 54 2.97 21.28 4.08
C ASN A 54 3.52 21.18 2.65
N GLY A 55 3.20 22.18 1.83
CA GLY A 55 3.63 22.27 0.44
C GLY A 55 2.67 21.59 -0.55
N PHE A 56 2.90 21.88 -1.84
CA PHE A 56 2.08 21.32 -2.91
C PHE A 56 2.39 19.84 -3.13
N LYS A 57 1.33 19.04 -3.26
CA LYS A 57 1.38 17.67 -3.76
C LYS A 57 0.20 17.40 -4.68
N GLY A 58 0.42 16.61 -5.71
CA GLY A 58 -0.60 16.22 -6.68
C GLY A 58 -1.59 15.17 -6.17
N GLY A 59 -2.55 14.84 -7.02
CA GLY A 59 -3.68 13.97 -6.67
C GLY A 59 -3.28 12.57 -6.19
N CYS A 60 -2.21 12.00 -6.74
CA CYS A 60 -1.71 10.67 -6.35
C CYS A 60 -0.99 10.64 -4.99
N ALA A 61 -0.70 11.79 -4.35
CA ALA A 61 -0.23 11.82 -2.96
C ALA A 61 -1.36 11.55 -1.97
N TYR A 62 -2.58 11.95 -2.30
CA TYR A 62 -3.74 11.82 -1.43
C TYR A 62 -4.70 10.72 -1.89
N THR A 63 -4.73 10.41 -3.17
CA THR A 63 -5.54 9.37 -3.83
C THR A 63 -6.94 9.24 -3.21
N THR A 64 -7.63 10.39 -3.06
CA THR A 64 -8.97 10.44 -2.47
C THR A 64 -9.98 9.77 -3.40
N ASP A 65 -11.09 9.24 -2.85
CA ASP A 65 -12.16 8.66 -3.67
C ASP A 65 -12.73 9.67 -4.68
N ARG A 66 -12.74 10.97 -4.31
CA ARG A 66 -13.13 12.05 -5.22
C ARG A 66 -12.17 12.20 -6.40
N PHE A 67 -10.85 12.08 -6.15
CA PHE A 67 -9.85 12.13 -7.22
C PHE A 67 -9.96 10.91 -8.12
N ILE A 68 -10.06 9.70 -7.53
CA ILE A 68 -10.21 8.46 -8.29
C ILE A 68 -11.48 8.49 -9.16
N GLY A 69 -12.57 9.11 -8.67
CA GLY A 69 -13.81 9.27 -9.43
C GLY A 69 -13.70 10.15 -10.69
N GLN A 70 -12.55 10.81 -10.93
CA GLN A 70 -12.25 11.56 -12.17
C GLN A 70 -11.51 10.71 -13.20
N LEU A 71 -11.09 9.51 -12.83
CA LEU A 71 -10.30 8.62 -13.68
C LEU A 71 -11.20 7.67 -14.48
N ASN A 72 -10.71 7.25 -15.65
CA ASN A 72 -11.36 6.22 -16.49
C ASN A 72 -10.86 4.84 -16.05
N LEU A 73 -11.53 4.23 -15.09
CA LEU A 73 -11.10 2.97 -14.48
C LEU A 73 -11.47 1.78 -15.38
N PRO A 74 -10.49 0.91 -15.76
CA PRO A 74 -10.78 -0.38 -16.34
C PRO A 74 -11.52 -1.30 -15.35
N ASN A 75 -12.53 -2.04 -15.84
CA ASN A 75 -13.43 -2.82 -14.97
C ASN A 75 -12.75 -3.92 -14.14
N GLU A 76 -11.69 -4.53 -14.67
CA GLU A 76 -11.03 -5.69 -14.05
C GLU A 76 -9.79 -5.33 -13.24
N LEU A 77 -9.31 -4.08 -13.36
CA LEU A 77 -8.11 -3.61 -12.67
C LEU A 77 -8.43 -3.23 -11.24
N LYS A 78 -7.80 -3.89 -10.29
CA LYS A 78 -7.93 -3.56 -8.87
C LYS A 78 -7.01 -2.40 -8.50
N LEU A 79 -7.53 -1.45 -7.72
CA LEU A 79 -6.77 -0.28 -7.27
C LEU A 79 -6.30 -0.42 -5.84
N GLY A 80 -5.06 -0.02 -5.61
CA GLY A 80 -4.46 0.07 -4.29
C GLY A 80 -3.92 1.45 -3.96
N VAL A 81 -3.70 1.68 -2.69
CA VAL A 81 -2.98 2.85 -2.16
C VAL A 81 -2.03 2.42 -1.07
N MET A 82 -1.00 3.24 -0.82
CA MET A 82 -0.11 3.08 0.31
C MET A 82 -0.38 4.15 1.37
N ILE A 83 -0.26 3.76 2.63
CA ILE A 83 -0.22 4.66 3.80
C ILE A 83 1.07 4.41 4.58
N ASN A 84 1.52 5.39 5.36
CA ASN A 84 2.70 5.25 6.21
C ASN A 84 2.29 4.79 7.62
N ALA A 85 2.92 3.76 8.12
CA ALA A 85 2.73 3.29 9.49
C ALA A 85 2.93 4.42 10.51
N SER A 86 4.01 5.20 10.36
CA SER A 86 4.34 6.30 11.25
C SER A 86 3.23 7.35 11.38
N GLU A 87 2.49 7.64 10.30
CA GLU A 87 1.43 8.63 10.31
C GLU A 87 0.20 8.14 11.11
N ILE A 88 -0.15 6.87 10.98
CA ILE A 88 -1.30 6.31 11.68
C ILE A 88 -0.99 5.93 13.14
N VAL A 89 0.22 5.41 13.41
CA VAL A 89 0.65 5.01 14.76
C VAL A 89 0.86 6.22 15.67
N ASN A 90 1.41 7.31 15.12
CA ASN A 90 1.65 8.54 15.88
C ASN A 90 0.46 9.52 15.84
N HIS A 91 -0.68 9.11 15.28
CA HIS A 91 -1.85 9.96 15.26
C HIS A 91 -2.39 10.21 16.68
N LYS A 92 -2.65 11.47 17.00
CA LYS A 92 -3.05 11.91 18.36
C LYS A 92 -4.29 11.19 18.92
N GLU A 93 -5.20 10.79 18.03
CA GLU A 93 -6.46 10.13 18.39
C GLU A 93 -6.38 8.59 18.19
N GLY A 94 -5.20 8.08 17.83
CA GLY A 94 -4.92 6.65 17.66
C GLY A 94 -5.13 6.13 16.22
N VAL A 95 -4.72 4.88 16.01
CA VAL A 95 -4.68 4.23 14.67
C VAL A 95 -6.06 4.17 14.02
N THR A 96 -7.08 3.77 14.76
CA THR A 96 -8.45 3.61 14.23
C THR A 96 -9.05 4.93 13.78
N ASP A 97 -8.86 5.99 14.57
CA ASP A 97 -9.35 7.33 14.22
C ASP A 97 -8.60 7.89 13.00
N ALA A 98 -7.29 7.67 12.93
CA ALA A 98 -6.48 7.99 11.76
C ALA A 98 -7.06 7.33 10.49
N LEU A 99 -7.31 6.03 10.55
CA LEU A 99 -7.86 5.29 9.41
C LEU A 99 -9.28 5.73 9.05
N THR A 100 -10.12 6.05 10.04
CA THR A 100 -11.49 6.55 9.81
C THR A 100 -11.50 7.89 9.06
N GLN A 101 -10.49 8.74 9.27
CA GLN A 101 -10.34 9.99 8.51
C GLN A 101 -9.92 9.75 7.05
N LEU A 102 -9.15 8.68 6.79
CA LEU A 102 -8.62 8.37 5.47
C LEU A 102 -9.55 7.48 4.63
N PHE A 103 -10.32 6.59 5.24
CA PHE A 103 -11.04 5.53 4.53
C PHE A 103 -12.51 5.46 4.92
N LYS A 104 -13.34 5.15 3.93
CA LYS A 104 -14.72 4.67 4.09
C LYS A 104 -14.73 3.14 3.97
N PRO A 105 -15.86 2.47 4.29
CA PRO A 105 -16.00 1.05 3.94
C PRO A 105 -15.67 0.78 2.47
N ALA A 106 -14.98 -0.33 2.18
CA ALA A 106 -14.53 -0.67 0.82
C ALA A 106 -15.69 -0.74 -0.19
N ALA A 107 -16.89 -1.14 0.24
CA ALA A 107 -18.09 -1.12 -0.60
C ALA A 107 -18.50 0.29 -1.08
N GLN A 108 -17.94 1.35 -0.50
CA GLN A 108 -18.21 2.76 -0.85
C GLN A 108 -16.98 3.45 -1.45
N SER A 109 -15.92 2.71 -1.73
CA SER A 109 -14.66 3.21 -2.28
C SER A 109 -14.31 2.43 -3.56
N PRO A 110 -13.64 3.05 -4.53
CA PRO A 110 -13.10 2.34 -5.69
C PRO A 110 -11.84 1.54 -5.37
N LEU A 111 -11.31 1.64 -4.15
CA LEU A 111 -10.11 0.93 -3.72
C LEU A 111 -10.43 -0.49 -3.25
N THR A 112 -9.53 -1.42 -3.60
CA THR A 112 -9.56 -2.80 -3.14
C THR A 112 -8.47 -3.08 -2.11
N LEU A 113 -7.25 -2.54 -2.33
CA LEU A 113 -6.06 -2.86 -1.56
C LEU A 113 -5.55 -1.63 -0.80
N VAL A 114 -5.25 -1.80 0.48
CA VAL A 114 -4.49 -0.84 1.28
C VAL A 114 -3.19 -1.48 1.72
N ARG A 115 -2.06 -0.87 1.35
CA ARG A 115 -0.73 -1.30 1.80
C ARG A 115 -0.18 -0.33 2.84
N ILE A 116 0.40 -0.86 3.90
CA ILE A 116 1.01 -0.08 4.98
C ILE A 116 2.52 -0.17 4.86
N ALA A 117 3.18 0.93 4.53
CA ALA A 117 4.64 1.03 4.58
C ALA A 117 5.07 1.09 6.05
N CYS A 118 5.85 0.11 6.49
CA CYS A 118 6.09 -0.17 7.89
C CYS A 118 7.58 -0.48 8.15
N HIS A 119 8.15 0.15 9.17
CA HIS A 119 9.43 -0.28 9.73
C HIS A 119 9.22 -1.40 10.78
N MET A 120 10.29 -2.14 11.08
CA MET A 120 10.24 -3.25 12.03
C MET A 120 9.65 -2.85 13.39
N HIS A 121 10.05 -1.70 13.93
CA HIS A 121 9.60 -1.23 15.25
C HIS A 121 8.14 -0.75 15.29
N GLU A 122 7.51 -0.56 14.13
CA GLU A 122 6.10 -0.15 14.00
C GLU A 122 5.17 -1.34 13.81
N PHE A 123 5.73 -2.53 13.49
CA PHE A 123 4.96 -3.67 12.97
C PHE A 123 3.82 -4.08 13.91
N GLU A 124 4.09 -4.26 15.19
CA GLU A 124 3.05 -4.66 16.17
C GLU A 124 1.96 -3.58 16.30
N ASN A 125 2.35 -2.31 16.23
CA ASN A 125 1.43 -1.19 16.40
C ASN A 125 0.46 -1.02 15.23
N VAL A 126 0.83 -1.47 14.00
CA VAL A 126 -0.05 -1.37 12.84
C VAL A 126 -1.06 -2.52 12.75
N LEU A 127 -0.91 -3.61 13.53
CA LEU A 127 -1.78 -4.78 13.46
C LEU A 127 -3.25 -4.45 13.79
N ILE A 128 -3.48 -3.50 14.71
CA ILE A 128 -4.83 -3.00 14.98
C ILE A 128 -5.44 -2.32 13.74
N GLY A 129 -4.61 -1.60 12.98
CA GLY A 129 -5.02 -0.98 11.72
C GLY A 129 -5.33 -2.01 10.64
N CYS A 130 -4.56 -3.10 10.57
CA CYS A 130 -4.86 -4.21 9.65
C CYS A 130 -6.22 -4.83 9.95
N THR A 131 -6.51 -5.07 11.23
CA THR A 131 -7.82 -5.61 11.65
C THR A 131 -8.95 -4.67 11.25
N TRP A 132 -8.83 -3.39 11.53
CA TRP A 132 -9.82 -2.39 11.17
C TRP A 132 -10.06 -2.33 9.64
N LEU A 133 -8.99 -2.31 8.84
CA LEU A 133 -9.09 -2.28 7.38
C LEU A 133 -9.80 -3.54 6.83
N LYS A 134 -9.51 -4.71 7.40
CA LYS A 134 -10.20 -5.95 7.04
C LYS A 134 -11.68 -5.90 7.38
N GLU A 135 -12.06 -5.38 8.55
CA GLU A 135 -13.45 -5.19 8.95
C GLU A 135 -14.18 -4.21 8.03
N MET A 136 -13.46 -3.21 7.49
CA MET A 136 -13.96 -2.29 6.46
C MET A 136 -14.06 -2.92 5.06
N GLY A 137 -13.56 -4.14 4.87
CA GLY A 137 -13.67 -4.93 3.63
C GLY A 137 -12.50 -4.78 2.65
N TYR A 138 -11.39 -4.19 3.06
CA TYR A 138 -10.19 -4.05 2.21
C TYR A 138 -9.34 -5.32 2.19
N GLU A 139 -8.63 -5.54 1.09
CA GLU A 139 -7.43 -6.37 1.08
C GLU A 139 -6.30 -5.57 1.76
N VAL A 140 -5.50 -6.24 2.61
CA VAL A 140 -4.49 -5.57 3.44
C VAL A 140 -3.11 -6.15 3.18
N GLY A 141 -2.17 -5.28 2.81
CA GLY A 141 -0.76 -5.63 2.69
C GLY A 141 0.11 -4.83 3.65
N ILE A 142 1.13 -5.46 4.22
CA ILE A 142 2.21 -4.75 4.91
C ILE A 142 3.45 -4.78 4.02
N ASN A 143 4.04 -3.62 3.76
CA ASN A 143 5.31 -3.47 3.08
C ASN A 143 6.40 -3.22 4.14
N LEU A 144 7.04 -4.30 4.60
CA LEU A 144 8.10 -4.22 5.60
C LEU A 144 9.39 -3.71 4.96
N MET A 145 9.80 -2.52 5.36
CA MET A 145 10.94 -1.81 4.79
C MET A 145 12.28 -2.25 5.42
N GLN A 146 13.37 -2.05 4.67
CA GLN A 146 14.74 -2.28 5.12
C GLN A 146 14.99 -3.71 5.63
N ILE A 147 14.44 -4.69 4.92
CA ILE A 147 14.54 -6.10 5.32
C ILE A 147 15.99 -6.61 5.33
N SER A 148 16.84 -6.06 4.47
CA SER A 148 18.26 -6.43 4.36
C SER A 148 19.08 -6.20 5.63
N ASP A 149 18.59 -5.32 6.52
CA ASP A 149 19.24 -4.96 7.78
C ASP A 149 18.71 -5.77 8.97
N ARG A 150 17.84 -6.75 8.72
CA ARG A 150 17.17 -7.53 9.76
C ARG A 150 17.82 -8.90 9.94
N SER A 151 17.85 -9.34 11.19
CA SER A 151 18.26 -10.72 11.52
C SER A 151 17.15 -11.70 11.13
N LYS A 152 17.54 -12.96 10.97
CA LYS A 152 16.60 -14.05 10.70
C LYS A 152 15.53 -14.16 11.79
N ASP A 153 15.91 -14.05 13.05
CA ASP A 153 14.99 -14.16 14.20
C ASP A 153 13.93 -13.02 14.18
N GLU A 154 14.34 -11.79 13.79
CA GLU A 154 13.40 -10.67 13.62
C GLU A 154 12.40 -10.97 12.49
N ILE A 155 12.87 -11.51 11.36
CA ILE A 155 12.03 -11.86 10.21
C ILE A 155 11.05 -12.97 10.59
N GLU A 156 11.52 -14.04 11.27
CA GLU A 156 10.67 -15.13 11.73
C GLU A 156 9.61 -14.65 12.72
N THR A 157 9.98 -13.74 13.62
CA THR A 157 9.04 -13.11 14.57
C THR A 157 7.92 -12.38 13.85
N VAL A 158 8.27 -11.53 12.88
CA VAL A 158 7.29 -10.79 12.09
C VAL A 158 6.41 -11.73 11.25
N ALA A 159 6.99 -12.74 10.61
CA ALA A 159 6.24 -13.74 9.85
C ALA A 159 5.23 -14.48 10.74
N HIS A 160 5.62 -14.83 11.96
CA HIS A 160 4.74 -15.46 12.94
C HIS A 160 3.61 -14.51 13.38
N LEU A 161 3.90 -13.23 13.64
CA LEU A 161 2.89 -12.24 13.96
C LEU A 161 1.92 -12.03 12.79
N ALA A 162 2.45 -11.89 11.57
CA ALA A 162 1.65 -11.74 10.36
C ALA A 162 0.69 -12.92 10.16
N SER A 163 1.16 -14.17 10.39
CA SER A 163 0.32 -15.37 10.23
C SER A 163 -0.85 -15.47 11.22
N LYS A 164 -0.82 -14.72 12.31
CA LYS A 164 -1.87 -14.69 13.35
C LYS A 164 -2.83 -13.51 13.20
N ASN A 165 -2.55 -12.60 12.29
CA ASN A 165 -3.32 -11.38 12.10
C ASN A 165 -3.95 -11.34 10.70
N PRO A 166 -5.01 -10.60 10.47
CA PRO A 166 -5.73 -10.58 9.21
C PRO A 166 -5.00 -9.72 8.16
N ILE A 167 -3.87 -10.22 7.69
CA ILE A 167 -3.02 -9.65 6.65
C ILE A 167 -3.09 -10.58 5.45
N ASP A 168 -3.40 -10.04 4.26
CA ASP A 168 -3.47 -10.83 3.04
C ASP A 168 -2.07 -11.05 2.43
N VAL A 169 -1.20 -10.04 2.50
CA VAL A 169 0.16 -10.10 1.93
C VAL A 169 1.16 -9.38 2.82
N LEU A 170 2.28 -10.05 3.11
CA LEU A 170 3.47 -9.45 3.71
C LEU A 170 4.55 -9.31 2.63
N TYR A 171 4.88 -8.08 2.29
CA TYR A 171 5.96 -7.75 1.35
C TYR A 171 7.24 -7.46 2.12
N PHE A 172 8.35 -7.95 1.61
CA PHE A 172 9.69 -7.62 2.08
C PHE A 172 10.37 -6.68 1.09
N ALA A 173 10.67 -5.46 1.52
CA ALA A 173 11.29 -4.47 0.67
C ALA A 173 12.79 -4.30 0.97
N ASP A 174 13.63 -4.55 -0.03
CA ASP A 174 15.05 -4.19 0.00
C ASP A 174 15.21 -2.71 -0.32
N SER A 175 14.88 -1.85 0.64
CA SER A 175 14.87 -0.39 0.47
C SER A 175 16.22 0.20 0.13
N MET A 176 17.31 -0.52 0.38
CA MET A 176 18.69 -0.06 0.16
C MET A 176 19.33 -0.71 -1.08
N GLY A 177 18.67 -1.67 -1.73
CA GLY A 177 19.21 -2.42 -2.85
C GLY A 177 20.46 -3.23 -2.50
N SER A 178 20.51 -3.76 -1.29
CA SER A 178 21.70 -4.42 -0.72
C SER A 178 21.59 -5.94 -0.57
N MET A 179 20.43 -6.51 -0.93
CA MET A 179 20.23 -7.95 -0.94
C MET A 179 20.87 -8.60 -2.17
N ASN A 180 21.41 -9.78 -1.96
CA ASN A 180 21.93 -10.64 -3.00
C ASN A 180 21.30 -12.06 -2.85
N PRO A 181 21.51 -13.00 -3.80
CA PRO A 181 20.90 -14.32 -3.74
C PRO A 181 21.18 -15.08 -2.42
N ASP A 182 22.36 -14.91 -1.83
CA ASP A 182 22.72 -15.59 -0.58
C ASP A 182 21.93 -15.07 0.63
N LYS A 183 21.52 -13.77 0.59
CA LYS A 183 20.72 -13.15 1.64
C LYS A 183 19.21 -13.44 1.48
N THR A 184 18.80 -13.94 0.31
CA THR A 184 17.38 -14.24 0.00
C THR A 184 17.06 -15.73 0.14
N SER A 185 18.05 -16.55 0.45
CA SER A 185 17.95 -17.99 0.67
C SER A 185 17.82 -18.29 2.16
#